data_9efd36646b5209149d8a0c9fd82b39ed
#
_entry.id   9efd36646b5209149d8a0c9fd82b39ed
#
_cell.length_a   1.000
_cell.length_b   1.000
_cell.length_c   1.000
_cell.angle_alpha   90.00
_cell.angle_beta   90.00
_cell.angle_gamma   90.00
#
_symmetry.space_group_name_H-M   'P 1'
#
loop_
_entity.id
_entity.type
_entity.pdbx_description
1 polymer ?
#
loop_
_entity_poly.entity_id
_entity_poly.type
_entity_poly.pdbx_seq_one_letter_code
_entity_poly.pdbx_strand_id
1 'polypeptide(L)'
;AENGKSFKENSLIKAKYFSKKSKMICLSDDSGLEIDILEGDPGIYSARWGGKKGDFLKAMNKVFKKLDKKDKNWKYKKVKARFICALTIYGPDQKTINSIGKVEGHIASSIKGKNGFGYDPIFIPTGKKITFGEMNPVIKNKIDHRFKAYQKIKKLF
;
A
#
# COMPACT_ATOMS: atom_id res chain seq x y z
N ALA A 1 0.06 18.22 5.39
CA ALA A 1 0.28 17.03 6.24
C ALA A 1 -0.86 16.01 6.05
N GLU A 2 -0.51 14.73 5.92
CA GLU A 2 -1.46 13.64 5.83
C GLU A 2 -1.86 13.21 7.24
N ASN A 3 -2.92 13.81 7.75
CA ASN A 3 -3.43 13.56 9.09
C ASN A 3 -4.81 12.85 9.09
N GLY A 4 -5.19 12.28 7.96
CA GLY A 4 -6.40 11.47 7.84
C GLY A 4 -6.30 10.15 8.59
N LYS A 5 -7.45 9.56 8.86
CA LYS A 5 -7.58 8.29 9.60
C LYS A 5 -7.73 7.07 8.68
N SER A 6 -7.70 7.28 7.37
CA SER A 6 -7.81 6.22 6.37
C SER A 6 -7.03 6.57 5.11
N PHE A 7 -6.75 5.57 4.28
CA PHE A 7 -6.13 5.78 2.97
C PHE A 7 -6.99 6.71 2.10
N LYS A 8 -8.30 6.53 2.13
CA LYS A 8 -9.23 7.38 1.38
C LYS A 8 -9.14 8.84 1.81
N GLU A 9 -9.14 9.12 3.12
CA GLU A 9 -9.00 10.48 3.65
C GLU A 9 -7.67 11.11 3.25
N ASN A 10 -6.57 10.38 3.38
CA ASN A 10 -5.25 10.89 3.03
C ASN A 10 -5.12 11.20 1.54
N SER A 11 -5.64 10.33 0.65
CA SER A 11 -5.65 10.60 -0.79
C SER A 11 -6.49 11.83 -1.12
N LEU A 12 -7.63 12.02 -0.44
CA LEU A 12 -8.47 13.19 -0.63
C LEU A 12 -7.78 14.48 -0.16
N ILE A 13 -7.13 14.48 1.00
CA ILE A 13 -6.37 15.61 1.52
C ILE A 13 -5.31 16.05 0.51
N LYS A 14 -4.56 15.09 -0.04
CA LYS A 14 -3.54 15.38 -1.07
C LYS A 14 -4.14 15.95 -2.34
N ALA A 15 -5.19 15.33 -2.88
CA ALA A 15 -5.83 15.78 -4.11
C ALA A 15 -6.38 17.21 -3.97
N LYS A 16 -7.04 17.49 -2.86
CA LYS A 16 -7.56 18.85 -2.55
C LYS A 16 -6.45 19.88 -2.47
N TYR A 17 -5.38 19.57 -1.74
CA TYR A 17 -4.25 20.48 -1.58
C TYR A 17 -3.64 20.86 -2.93
N PHE A 18 -3.32 19.87 -3.75
CA PHE A 18 -2.70 20.12 -5.05
C PHE A 18 -3.64 20.77 -6.05
N SER A 19 -4.93 20.40 -6.07
CA SER A 19 -5.91 21.03 -6.95
C SER A 19 -6.12 22.52 -6.61
N LYS A 20 -6.22 22.86 -5.32
CA LYS A 20 -6.34 24.26 -4.89
C LYS A 20 -5.11 25.07 -5.29
N LYS A 21 -3.92 24.49 -5.17
CA LYS A 21 -2.66 25.17 -5.47
C LYS A 21 -2.42 25.33 -6.97
N SER A 22 -2.71 24.32 -7.76
CA SER A 22 -2.47 24.30 -9.20
C SER A 22 -3.62 24.85 -10.03
N LYS A 23 -4.82 24.94 -9.46
CA LYS A 23 -6.08 25.23 -10.17
C LYS A 23 -6.44 24.20 -11.22
N MET A 24 -5.94 22.96 -11.09
CA MET A 24 -6.13 21.86 -12.02
C MET A 24 -6.84 20.69 -11.35
N ILE A 25 -7.37 19.79 -12.18
CA ILE A 25 -7.80 18.46 -11.73
C ILE A 25 -6.57 17.68 -11.30
N CYS A 26 -6.61 17.13 -10.10
CA CYS A 26 -5.50 16.35 -9.53
C CYS A 26 -5.94 14.95 -9.19
N LEU A 27 -5.09 13.99 -9.54
CA LEU A 27 -5.17 12.60 -9.09
C LEU A 27 -4.11 12.40 -8.01
N SER A 28 -4.51 11.86 -6.87
CA SER A 28 -3.58 11.46 -5.83
C SER A 28 -3.85 10.03 -5.37
N ASP A 29 -2.82 9.42 -4.79
CA ASP A 29 -2.95 8.11 -4.16
C ASP A 29 -2.49 8.14 -2.70
N ASP A 30 -3.02 7.22 -1.92
CA ASP A 30 -2.46 6.82 -0.65
C ASP A 30 -2.52 5.30 -0.56
N SER A 31 -1.38 4.68 -0.25
CA SER A 31 -1.21 3.24 -0.32
C SER A 31 -0.45 2.72 0.88
N GLY A 32 -0.70 1.48 1.24
CA GLY A 32 0.05 0.85 2.32
C GLY A 32 -0.26 -0.62 2.48
N LEU A 33 0.46 -1.21 3.44
CA LEU A 33 0.36 -2.61 3.83
C LEU A 33 -0.41 -2.71 5.14
N GLU A 34 -1.43 -3.57 5.18
CA GLU A 34 -2.14 -3.94 6.41
C GLU A 34 -1.84 -5.40 6.75
N ILE A 35 -1.51 -5.67 8.01
CA ILE A 35 -1.23 -7.02 8.51
C ILE A 35 -2.22 -7.33 9.62
N ASP A 36 -3.01 -8.40 9.46
CA ASP A 36 -4.14 -8.71 10.35
C ASP A 36 -3.70 -8.94 11.80
N ILE A 37 -2.67 -9.74 12.03
CA ILE A 37 -2.18 -10.02 13.38
C ILE A 37 -1.59 -8.79 14.09
N LEU A 38 -1.22 -7.76 13.33
CA LEU A 38 -0.76 -6.46 13.84
C LEU A 38 -1.89 -5.42 13.86
N GLU A 39 -3.14 -5.86 13.86
CA GLU A 39 -4.34 -5.00 13.91
C GLU A 39 -4.39 -3.96 12.79
N GLY A 40 -3.84 -4.31 11.62
CA GLY A 40 -3.81 -3.44 10.45
C GLY A 40 -2.53 -2.62 10.30
N ASP A 41 -1.61 -2.66 11.28
CA ASP A 41 -0.32 -1.99 11.13
C ASP A 41 0.52 -2.64 10.01
N PRO A 42 1.37 -1.88 9.31
CA PRO A 42 1.61 -0.42 9.42
C PRO A 42 0.49 0.46 8.87
N GLY A 43 -0.41 -0.03 8.01
CA GLY A 43 -1.55 0.72 7.50
C GLY A 43 -1.18 2.07 6.90
N ILE A 44 -1.88 3.12 7.31
CA ILE A 44 -1.60 4.49 6.82
C ILE A 44 -0.21 5.01 7.21
N TYR A 45 0.48 4.33 8.12
CA TYR A 45 1.85 4.67 8.52
C TYR A 45 2.93 3.89 7.76
N SER A 46 2.55 3.18 6.69
CA SER A 46 3.46 2.31 5.93
C SER A 46 4.75 3.01 5.50
N ALA A 47 4.65 4.20 4.94
CA ALA A 47 5.83 4.97 4.53
C ALA A 47 6.63 5.49 5.73
N ARG A 48 5.96 5.81 6.84
CA ARG A 48 6.60 6.39 8.04
C ARG A 48 7.45 5.38 8.80
N TRP A 49 7.17 4.09 8.68
CA TRP A 49 7.97 3.05 9.35
C TRP A 49 9.41 2.98 8.85
N GLY A 50 9.69 3.48 7.65
CA GLY A 50 11.03 3.65 7.10
C GLY A 50 11.76 4.91 7.56
N GLY A 51 11.11 5.73 8.39
CA GLY A 51 11.67 7.00 8.85
C GLY A 51 11.61 8.11 7.77
N LYS A 52 12.25 9.24 8.08
CA LYS A 52 12.21 10.44 7.22
C LYS A 52 12.81 10.21 5.82
N LYS A 53 13.76 9.28 5.69
CA LYS A 53 14.44 8.97 4.43
C LYS A 53 13.74 7.88 3.60
N GLY A 54 12.63 7.32 4.09
CA GLY A 54 11.90 6.28 3.38
C GLY A 54 12.69 4.98 3.23
N ASP A 55 13.38 4.54 4.27
CA ASP A 55 14.16 3.30 4.29
C ASP A 55 13.24 2.09 4.47
N PHE A 56 12.86 1.47 3.37
CA PHE A 56 11.96 0.32 3.41
C PHE A 56 12.61 -0.95 3.94
N LEU A 57 13.92 -1.10 3.89
CA LEU A 57 14.61 -2.20 4.58
C LEU A 57 14.38 -2.11 6.09
N LYS A 58 14.49 -0.91 6.65
CA LYS A 58 14.17 -0.63 8.05
C LYS A 58 12.71 -0.92 8.36
N ALA A 59 11.79 -0.52 7.47
CA ALA A 59 10.36 -0.75 7.62
C ALA A 59 10.02 -2.25 7.61
N MET A 60 10.57 -3.01 6.67
CA MET A 60 10.37 -4.47 6.60
C MET A 60 10.92 -5.19 7.83
N ASN A 61 12.10 -4.80 8.31
CA ASN A 61 12.66 -5.36 9.53
C ASN A 61 11.83 -5.03 10.76
N LYS A 62 11.21 -3.86 10.80
CA LYS A 62 10.26 -3.50 11.87
C LYS A 62 9.02 -4.39 11.84
N VAL A 63 8.51 -4.72 10.65
CA VAL A 63 7.41 -5.70 10.51
C VAL A 63 7.81 -7.03 11.14
N PHE A 64 8.97 -7.58 10.76
CA PHE A 64 9.44 -8.86 11.31
C PHE A 64 9.59 -8.84 12.83
N LYS A 65 10.15 -7.77 13.40
CA LYS A 65 10.28 -7.62 14.86
C LYS A 65 8.92 -7.62 15.56
N LYS A 66 7.93 -6.94 14.99
CA LYS A 66 6.59 -6.91 15.57
C LYS A 66 5.89 -8.26 15.45
N LEU A 67 6.09 -8.97 14.34
CA LEU A 67 5.57 -10.33 14.16
C LEU A 67 6.19 -11.30 15.16
N ASP A 68 7.51 -11.23 15.39
CA ASP A 68 8.21 -12.04 16.38
C ASP A 68 7.66 -11.84 17.80
N LYS A 69 7.26 -10.61 18.15
CA LYS A 69 6.64 -10.31 19.43
C LYS A 69 5.22 -10.85 19.57
N LYS A 70 4.48 -10.90 18.48
CA LYS A 70 3.09 -11.40 18.49
C LYS A 70 3.03 -12.93 18.49
N ASP A 71 3.88 -13.58 17.72
CA ASP A 71 3.91 -15.04 17.57
C ASP A 71 5.29 -15.47 17.10
N LYS A 72 6.06 -16.11 17.98
CA LYS A 72 7.41 -16.60 17.66
C LYS A 72 7.43 -17.59 16.48
N ASN A 73 6.30 -18.21 16.18
CA ASN A 73 6.17 -19.23 15.12
C ASN A 73 5.51 -18.67 13.85
N TRP A 74 5.41 -17.33 13.70
CA TRP A 74 4.72 -16.73 12.58
C TRP A 74 5.29 -17.14 11.21
N LYS A 75 6.58 -17.44 11.13
CA LYS A 75 7.25 -17.86 9.89
C LYS A 75 6.74 -19.20 9.34
N TYR A 76 6.17 -20.04 10.20
CA TYR A 76 5.59 -21.31 9.83
C TYR A 76 4.08 -21.22 9.51
N LYS A 77 3.53 -20.05 9.55
CA LYS A 77 2.10 -19.78 9.31
C LYS A 77 1.94 -18.80 8.15
N LYS A 78 0.77 -18.77 7.54
CA LYS A 78 0.42 -17.74 6.57
C LYS A 78 -0.17 -16.53 7.31
N VAL A 79 0.65 -15.56 7.60
CA VAL A 79 0.23 -14.29 8.24
C VAL A 79 -0.48 -13.44 7.19
N LYS A 80 -1.80 -13.33 7.32
CA LYS A 80 -2.63 -12.60 6.37
C LYS A 80 -2.30 -11.12 6.34
N ALA A 81 -2.20 -10.61 5.15
CA ALA A 81 -1.92 -9.20 4.88
C ALA A 81 -2.55 -8.77 3.56
N ARG A 82 -2.63 -7.48 3.34
CA ARG A 82 -3.08 -6.91 2.07
C ARG A 82 -2.38 -5.61 1.78
N PHE A 83 -2.16 -5.34 0.51
CA PHE A 83 -1.90 -3.99 0.04
C PHE A 83 -3.20 -3.29 -0.30
N ILE A 84 -3.28 -2.02 0.07
CA ILE A 84 -4.41 -1.13 -0.25
C ILE A 84 -3.89 0.08 -1.00
N CYS A 85 -4.62 0.51 -2.04
CA CYS A 85 -4.41 1.78 -2.70
C CYS A 85 -5.74 2.52 -2.77
N ALA A 86 -5.80 3.73 -2.24
CA ALA A 86 -6.89 4.66 -2.44
C ALA A 86 -6.47 5.70 -3.48
N LEU A 87 -7.25 5.84 -4.55
CA LEU A 87 -7.09 6.89 -5.54
C LEU A 87 -8.21 7.92 -5.38
N THR A 88 -7.86 9.19 -5.49
CA THR A 88 -8.82 10.29 -5.48
C THR A 88 -8.52 11.27 -6.61
N ILE A 89 -9.55 11.59 -7.39
CA ILE A 89 -9.54 12.69 -8.36
C ILE A 89 -10.34 13.85 -7.74
N TYR A 90 -9.76 15.02 -7.73
CA TYR A 90 -10.40 16.23 -7.23
C TYR A 90 -10.09 17.40 -8.16
N GLY A 91 -11.12 18.18 -8.49
CA GLY A 91 -10.99 19.33 -9.39
C GLY A 91 -11.42 20.65 -8.77
N PRO A 92 -11.18 21.77 -9.50
CA PRO A 92 -11.58 23.12 -9.07
C PRO A 92 -13.09 23.30 -8.86
N ASP A 93 -13.91 22.48 -9.51
CA ASP A 93 -15.36 22.40 -9.33
C ASP A 93 -15.78 21.66 -8.07
N GLN A 94 -14.82 21.24 -7.25
CA GLN A 94 -14.98 20.48 -6.01
C GLN A 94 -15.57 19.07 -6.19
N LYS A 95 -15.72 18.58 -7.41
CA LYS A 95 -16.10 17.19 -7.66
C LYS A 95 -15.02 16.25 -7.19
N THR A 96 -15.45 15.19 -6.53
CA THR A 96 -14.57 14.17 -5.96
C THR A 96 -14.97 12.79 -6.48
N ILE A 97 -14.00 12.10 -7.06
CA ILE A 97 -14.15 10.68 -7.45
C ILE A 97 -13.06 9.90 -6.75
N ASN A 98 -13.42 8.78 -6.14
CA ASN A 98 -12.43 7.92 -5.48
C ASN A 98 -12.67 6.45 -5.75
N SER A 99 -11.61 5.67 -5.60
CA SER A 99 -11.66 4.21 -5.68
C SER A 99 -10.65 3.60 -4.71
N ILE A 100 -10.90 2.34 -4.36
CA ILE A 100 -10.01 1.55 -3.53
C ILE A 100 -9.71 0.24 -4.24
N GLY A 101 -8.44 -0.07 -4.40
CA GLY A 101 -7.94 -1.35 -4.88
C GLY A 101 -7.23 -2.09 -3.75
N LYS A 102 -7.44 -3.40 -3.68
CA LYS A 102 -6.83 -4.27 -2.66
C LYS A 102 -6.25 -5.51 -3.33
N VAL A 103 -5.14 -5.98 -2.80
CA VAL A 103 -4.61 -7.32 -3.12
C VAL A 103 -4.32 -8.05 -1.82
N GLU A 104 -4.96 -9.20 -1.66
CA GLU A 104 -4.78 -10.07 -0.49
C GLU A 104 -3.54 -10.94 -0.67
N GLY A 105 -2.93 -11.34 0.44
CA GLY A 105 -1.76 -12.20 0.44
C GLY A 105 -1.30 -12.53 1.85
N HIS A 106 -0.03 -12.84 1.98
CA HIS A 106 0.60 -13.12 3.27
C HIS A 106 2.05 -12.63 3.29
N ILE A 107 2.59 -12.53 4.50
CA ILE A 107 3.97 -12.07 4.70
C ILE A 107 4.95 -13.22 4.49
N ALA A 108 5.96 -12.98 3.66
CA ALA A 108 7.06 -13.91 3.45
C ALA A 108 7.92 -14.04 4.72
N SER A 109 8.53 -15.20 4.91
CA SER A 109 9.39 -15.46 6.08
C SER A 109 10.72 -14.70 6.06
N SER A 110 11.10 -14.15 4.92
CA SER A 110 12.32 -13.35 4.74
C SER A 110 12.14 -12.38 3.56
N ILE A 111 13.04 -11.41 3.46
CA ILE A 111 13.07 -10.47 2.34
C ILE A 111 13.55 -11.22 1.08
N LYS A 112 12.74 -11.20 0.02
CA LYS A 112 13.02 -11.89 -1.25
C LYS A 112 12.73 -10.99 -2.44
N GLY A 113 13.72 -10.81 -3.31
CA GLY A 113 13.60 -10.02 -4.52
C GLY A 113 13.99 -8.56 -4.33
N LYS A 114 14.17 -7.89 -5.46
CA LYS A 114 14.61 -6.48 -5.52
C LYS A 114 13.73 -5.64 -6.44
N ASN A 115 12.71 -6.25 -7.05
CA ASN A 115 11.79 -5.55 -7.94
C ASN A 115 10.73 -4.79 -7.13
N GLY A 116 10.06 -3.86 -7.80
CA GLY A 116 9.04 -3.06 -7.17
C GLY A 116 9.62 -2.04 -6.18
N PHE A 117 8.84 -1.74 -5.14
CA PHE A 117 9.25 -0.82 -4.08
C PHE A 117 8.54 -1.14 -2.76
N GLY A 118 8.96 -0.45 -1.71
CA GLY A 118 8.29 -0.56 -0.40
C GLY A 118 8.39 -1.95 0.20
N TYR A 119 7.27 -2.49 0.57
CA TYR A 119 7.16 -3.81 1.22
C TYR A 119 7.05 -4.97 0.22
N ASP A 120 7.18 -4.74 -1.08
CA ASP A 120 7.06 -5.77 -2.12
C ASP A 120 7.92 -7.03 -1.83
N PRO A 121 9.17 -6.91 -1.33
CA PRO A 121 10.00 -8.08 -1.04
C PRO A 121 9.53 -8.98 0.10
N ILE A 122 8.52 -8.58 0.86
CA ILE A 122 7.97 -9.41 1.96
C ILE A 122 6.50 -9.79 1.75
N PHE A 123 5.92 -9.49 0.59
CA PHE A 123 4.51 -9.75 0.33
C PHE A 123 4.32 -10.78 -0.78
N ILE A 124 3.62 -11.88 -0.47
CA ILE A 124 3.27 -12.94 -1.42
C ILE A 124 1.77 -12.83 -1.69
N PRO A 125 1.34 -12.44 -2.91
CA PRO A 125 -0.09 -12.36 -3.22
C PRO A 125 -0.74 -13.75 -3.25
N THR A 126 -2.01 -13.80 -2.89
CA THR A 126 -2.79 -15.05 -2.90
C THR A 126 -2.71 -15.73 -4.27
N GLY A 127 -2.49 -17.04 -4.25
CA GLY A 127 -2.35 -17.85 -5.47
C GLY A 127 -0.97 -17.83 -6.11
N LYS A 128 -0.02 -17.10 -5.55
CA LYS A 128 1.38 -17.05 -6.00
C LYS A 128 2.31 -17.68 -4.95
N LYS A 129 3.50 -18.08 -5.39
CA LYS A 129 4.54 -18.65 -4.52
C LYS A 129 5.73 -17.73 -4.32
N ILE A 130 5.76 -16.60 -5.01
CA ILE A 130 6.85 -15.63 -4.97
C ILE A 130 6.34 -14.28 -4.48
N THR A 131 7.25 -13.48 -3.93
CA THR A 131 6.93 -12.11 -3.50
C THR A 131 6.77 -11.18 -4.69
N PHE A 132 6.12 -10.03 -4.46
CA PHE A 132 6.12 -8.95 -5.44
C PHE A 132 7.55 -8.45 -5.74
N GLY A 133 8.47 -8.57 -4.80
CA GLY A 133 9.89 -8.23 -5.03
C GLY A 133 10.61 -9.20 -5.97
N GLU A 134 10.16 -10.45 -6.06
CA GLU A 134 10.68 -11.45 -6.99
C GLU A 134 9.96 -11.44 -8.35
N MET A 135 8.75 -10.91 -8.38
CA MET A 135 7.88 -10.95 -9.56
C MET A 135 8.36 -9.98 -10.64
N ASN A 136 8.21 -10.38 -11.90
CA ASN A 136 8.43 -9.49 -13.03
C ASN A 136 7.52 -8.25 -12.88
N PRO A 137 8.08 -7.02 -12.95
CA PRO A 137 7.30 -5.78 -12.76
C PRO A 137 6.11 -5.63 -13.72
N VAL A 138 6.22 -6.11 -14.95
CA VAL A 138 5.12 -6.05 -15.92
C VAL A 138 3.93 -6.89 -15.46
N ILE A 139 4.20 -8.07 -14.90
CA ILE A 139 3.17 -8.97 -14.35
C ILE A 139 2.58 -8.37 -13.07
N LYS A 140 3.43 -7.94 -12.14
CA LYS A 140 3.01 -7.32 -10.87
C LYS A 140 2.09 -6.13 -11.10
N ASN A 141 2.44 -5.24 -12.03
CA ASN A 141 1.67 -4.03 -12.30
C ASN A 141 0.28 -4.29 -12.90
N LYS A 142 -0.01 -5.51 -13.32
CA LYS A 142 -1.35 -5.91 -13.81
C LYS A 142 -2.23 -6.56 -12.76
N ILE A 143 -1.70 -6.86 -11.58
CA ILE A 143 -2.42 -7.56 -10.52
C ILE A 143 -2.38 -6.85 -9.17
N ASP A 144 -1.60 -5.79 -9.04
CA ASP A 144 -1.43 -5.10 -7.77
C ASP A 144 -2.62 -4.22 -7.38
N HIS A 145 -2.56 -3.70 -6.17
CA HIS A 145 -3.58 -2.85 -5.57
C HIS A 145 -3.79 -1.54 -6.34
N ARG A 146 -2.71 -0.93 -6.83
CA ARG A 146 -2.78 0.33 -7.59
C ARG A 146 -3.46 0.14 -8.93
N PHE A 147 -3.15 -0.93 -9.64
CA PHE A 147 -3.83 -1.28 -10.88
C PHE A 147 -5.32 -1.53 -10.68
N LYS A 148 -5.69 -2.25 -9.61
CA LYS A 148 -7.10 -2.50 -9.27
C LYS A 148 -7.86 -1.21 -8.96
N ALA A 149 -7.26 -0.30 -8.19
CA ALA A 149 -7.84 1.02 -7.92
C ALA A 149 -7.98 1.84 -9.21
N TYR A 150 -6.97 1.81 -10.06
CA TYR A 150 -6.99 2.49 -11.35
C TYR A 150 -8.09 1.99 -12.27
N GLN A 151 -8.27 0.68 -12.39
CA GLN A 151 -9.34 0.11 -13.20
C GLN A 151 -10.73 0.56 -12.74
N LYS A 152 -10.93 0.67 -11.43
CA LYS A 152 -12.19 1.15 -10.84
C LYS A 152 -12.41 2.63 -11.13
N ILE A 153 -11.43 3.48 -10.85
CA ILE A 153 -11.59 4.93 -11.01
C ILE A 153 -11.75 5.34 -12.48
N LYS A 154 -11.08 4.62 -13.38
CA LYS A 154 -11.21 4.83 -14.82
C LYS A 154 -12.67 4.72 -15.32
N LYS A 155 -13.45 3.82 -14.72
CA LYS A 155 -14.87 3.65 -15.08
C LYS A 155 -15.77 4.75 -14.56
N LEU A 156 -15.31 5.48 -13.52
CA LEU A 156 -16.07 6.56 -12.87
C LEU A 156 -15.73 7.93 -13.45
N PHE A 157 -14.60 8.06 -14.11
CA PHE A 157 -14.11 9.28 -14.73
C PHE A 157 -14.51 9.34 -16.20
#